data_88374ea5c38d64233da8fd5a24573f8c
#
_entry.id   88374ea5c38d64233da8fd5a24573f8c
#
_cell.length_a   1.000
_cell.length_b   1.000
_cell.length_c   1.000
_cell.angle_alpha   90.00
_cell.angle_beta   90.00
_cell.angle_gamma   90.00
#
_symmetry.space_group_name_H-M   'P 1'
#
loop_
_entity.id
_entity.type
_entity.pdbx_description
1 polymer ?
#
loop_
_entity_poly.entity_id
_entity_poly.type
_entity_poly.pdbx_seq_one_letter_code
_entity_poly.pdbx_strand_id
1 'polypeptide(L)'
;MPERHFVKYSFLKVDPAWRRLDPGRRARDKQEFAAACEDFADGHLLRAFSLLGTRGDADLMLLSQARNLERIHEFHVVLNQSGLMKWCTMPHSFLALTKESEYSEESRLEVRPAHAKYLFVYPFVKTRAWYRLDADERYRVMQEHIRIGREYPSIDLNTSYSFGLDDQEFVVAFETDEPADFLDLVQRLRTTESSEYTKRDTPTFTCVAASVQRALGALDGEAVPAEVSA
;
A
#
# COMPACT_ATOMS: atom_id res chain seq x y z
N MET A 1 17.41 4.39 19.55
CA MET A 1 16.45 3.42 19.01
C MET A 1 16.52 3.52 17.50
N PRO A 2 16.42 2.42 16.76
CA PRO A 2 16.37 2.49 15.31
C PRO A 2 15.17 3.36 14.88
N GLU A 3 15.37 4.12 13.82
CA GLU A 3 14.42 5.13 13.38
C GLU A 3 13.23 4.47 12.69
N ARG A 4 12.00 4.73 13.16
CA ARG A 4 10.76 4.24 12.59
C ARG A 4 10.18 5.27 11.63
N HIS A 5 9.42 4.81 10.64
CA HIS A 5 8.78 5.66 9.65
C HIS A 5 7.27 5.45 9.64
N PHE A 6 6.52 6.54 9.61
CA PHE A 6 5.10 6.49 9.29
C PHE A 6 4.91 6.13 7.81
N VAL A 7 3.96 5.25 7.56
CA VAL A 7 3.59 4.77 6.22
C VAL A 7 2.13 5.05 6.00
N LYS A 8 1.80 5.74 4.91
CA LYS A 8 0.42 6.05 4.56
C LYS A 8 0.07 5.49 3.19
N TYR A 9 -1.01 4.74 3.14
CA TYR A 9 -1.64 4.25 1.91
C TYR A 9 -2.92 5.06 1.69
N SER A 10 -2.99 5.83 0.61
CA SER A 10 -4.11 6.71 0.30
C SER A 10 -4.75 6.28 -1.01
N PHE A 11 -6.00 5.82 -0.97
CA PHE A 11 -6.74 5.34 -2.14
C PHE A 11 -7.74 6.41 -2.58
N LEU A 12 -7.58 6.88 -3.80
CA LEU A 12 -8.36 7.98 -4.37
C LEU A 12 -9.31 7.45 -5.44
N LYS A 13 -10.55 7.93 -5.38
CA LYS A 13 -11.57 7.73 -6.40
C LYS A 13 -11.89 9.06 -7.06
N VAL A 14 -11.71 9.15 -8.37
CA VAL A 14 -11.99 10.35 -9.15
C VAL A 14 -13.45 10.35 -9.60
N ASP A 15 -14.15 11.46 -9.39
CA ASP A 15 -15.50 11.64 -9.91
C ASP A 15 -15.49 11.59 -11.44
N PRO A 16 -16.33 10.76 -12.09
CA PRO A 16 -16.44 10.70 -13.54
C PRO A 16 -16.73 12.05 -14.21
N ALA A 17 -17.32 13.01 -13.49
CA ALA A 17 -17.56 14.34 -14.01
C ALA A 17 -16.26 15.10 -14.35
N TRP A 18 -15.15 14.80 -13.66
CA TRP A 18 -13.84 15.37 -13.96
C TRP A 18 -13.40 15.10 -15.41
N ARG A 19 -13.69 13.90 -15.94
CA ARG A 19 -13.35 13.53 -17.32
C ARG A 19 -14.11 14.31 -18.39
N ARG A 20 -15.18 15.03 -18.00
CA ARG A 20 -15.98 15.90 -18.88
C ARG A 20 -15.48 17.33 -18.92
N LEU A 21 -14.52 17.68 -18.06
CA LEU A 21 -13.90 19.00 -18.07
C LEU A 21 -13.08 19.21 -19.34
N ASP A 22 -12.83 20.49 -19.66
CA ASP A 22 -11.92 20.87 -20.73
C ASP A 22 -10.53 20.20 -20.56
N PRO A 23 -9.92 19.72 -21.65
CA PRO A 23 -8.61 19.04 -21.58
C PRO A 23 -7.52 19.89 -20.93
N GLY A 24 -7.48 21.19 -21.18
CA GLY A 24 -6.52 22.12 -20.59
C GLY A 24 -6.71 22.24 -19.08
N ARG A 25 -7.97 22.18 -18.60
CA ARG A 25 -8.28 22.14 -17.17
C ARG A 25 -7.78 20.85 -16.54
N ARG A 26 -8.08 19.69 -17.13
CA ARG A 26 -7.60 18.39 -16.61
C ARG A 26 -6.09 18.32 -16.58
N ALA A 27 -5.41 18.86 -17.60
CA ALA A 27 -3.96 18.93 -17.64
C ALA A 27 -3.39 19.74 -16.46
N ARG A 28 -3.96 20.91 -16.16
CA ARG A 28 -3.56 21.72 -14.99
C ARG A 28 -3.82 21.00 -13.67
N ASP A 29 -4.99 20.39 -13.52
CA ASP A 29 -5.38 19.65 -12.32
C ASP A 29 -4.37 18.49 -12.04
N LYS A 30 -3.94 17.76 -13.09
CA LYS A 30 -2.90 16.73 -13.00
C LYS A 30 -1.53 17.31 -12.66
N GLN A 31 -1.18 18.45 -13.24
CA GLN A 31 0.09 19.12 -13.02
C GLN A 31 0.25 19.59 -11.56
N GLU A 32 -0.80 20.20 -10.98
CA GLU A 32 -0.81 20.63 -9.59
C GLU A 32 -0.69 19.44 -8.63
N PHE A 33 -1.37 18.33 -8.93
CA PHE A 33 -1.26 17.09 -8.15
C PHE A 33 0.15 16.49 -8.24
N ALA A 34 0.71 16.42 -9.44
CA ALA A 34 2.07 15.89 -9.65
C ALA A 34 3.13 16.73 -8.93
N ALA A 35 3.01 18.07 -8.98
CA ALA A 35 3.93 18.96 -8.28
C ALA A 35 3.91 18.75 -6.75
N ALA A 36 2.73 18.54 -6.15
CA ALA A 36 2.63 18.21 -4.73
C ALA A 36 3.31 16.85 -4.41
N CYS A 37 3.17 15.88 -5.29
CA CYS A 37 3.85 14.58 -5.14
C CYS A 37 5.37 14.71 -5.28
N GLU A 38 5.86 15.50 -6.22
CA GLU A 38 7.28 15.76 -6.46
C GLU A 38 7.92 16.47 -5.26
N ASP A 39 7.24 17.50 -4.71
CA ASP A 39 7.70 18.20 -3.50
C ASP A 39 7.86 17.23 -2.30
N PHE A 40 6.91 16.33 -2.12
CA PHE A 40 7.03 15.33 -1.04
C PHE A 40 8.13 14.30 -1.32
N ALA A 41 8.27 13.86 -2.56
CA ALA A 41 9.27 12.86 -2.97
C ALA A 41 10.70 13.36 -2.84
N ASP A 42 10.90 14.69 -2.73
CA ASP A 42 12.20 15.26 -2.39
C ASP A 42 12.53 14.95 -0.91
N GLY A 43 13.28 13.88 -0.71
CA GLY A 43 13.72 13.40 0.60
C GLY A 43 12.78 12.39 1.29
N HIS A 44 11.67 11.99 0.66
CA HIS A 44 10.73 11.00 1.21
C HIS A 44 10.32 9.94 0.17
N LEU A 45 9.98 8.73 0.65
CA LEU A 45 9.43 7.72 -0.23
C LEU A 45 8.01 8.11 -0.64
N LEU A 46 7.79 8.21 -1.96
CA LEU A 46 6.47 8.29 -2.58
C LEU A 46 6.41 7.36 -3.77
N ARG A 47 5.36 6.54 -3.82
CA ARG A 47 5.05 5.68 -4.97
C ARG A 47 3.59 5.84 -5.37
N ALA A 48 3.33 5.77 -6.65
CA ALA A 48 1.99 5.82 -7.22
C ALA A 48 1.63 4.49 -7.90
N PHE A 49 0.34 4.16 -7.88
CA PHE A 49 -0.17 2.93 -8.46
C PHE A 49 -1.54 3.20 -9.10
N SER A 50 -1.78 2.64 -10.28
CA SER A 50 -3.11 2.64 -10.90
C SER A 50 -3.94 1.47 -10.37
N LEU A 51 -5.22 1.73 -10.10
CA LEU A 51 -6.22 0.70 -9.76
C LEU A 51 -7.33 0.61 -10.81
N LEU A 52 -7.19 1.32 -11.93
CA LEU A 52 -8.14 1.25 -13.02
C LEU A 52 -8.22 -0.19 -13.56
N GLY A 53 -9.43 -0.74 -13.59
CA GLY A 53 -9.68 -2.11 -14.02
C GLY A 53 -9.47 -3.18 -12.94
N THR A 54 -8.79 -2.87 -11.82
CA THR A 54 -8.57 -3.82 -10.71
C THR A 54 -9.50 -3.56 -9.51
N ARG A 55 -9.98 -2.31 -9.35
CA ARG A 55 -10.92 -1.92 -8.29
C ARG A 55 -12.03 -1.02 -8.83
N GLY A 56 -13.25 -1.15 -8.29
CA GLY A 56 -14.37 -0.28 -8.64
C GLY A 56 -14.46 0.99 -7.78
N ASP A 57 -13.92 0.93 -6.58
CA ASP A 57 -14.02 1.96 -5.54
C ASP A 57 -12.77 2.82 -5.38
N ALA A 58 -11.71 2.58 -6.15
CA ALA A 58 -10.50 3.40 -6.20
C ALA A 58 -9.88 3.38 -7.61
N ASP A 59 -9.28 4.49 -8.02
CA ASP A 59 -8.62 4.64 -9.33
C ASP A 59 -7.10 4.82 -9.19
N LEU A 60 -6.65 5.42 -8.09
CA LEU A 60 -5.25 5.76 -7.82
C LEU A 60 -4.91 5.44 -6.36
N MET A 61 -3.72 4.91 -6.11
CA MET A 61 -3.18 4.78 -4.76
C MET A 61 -1.82 5.47 -4.67
N LEU A 62 -1.61 6.22 -3.59
CA LEU A 62 -0.32 6.76 -3.19
C LEU A 62 0.17 6.02 -1.93
N LEU A 63 1.40 5.53 -2.00
CA LEU A 63 2.17 5.06 -0.84
C LEU A 63 3.18 6.14 -0.48
N SER A 64 3.05 6.73 0.70
CA SER A 64 3.97 7.74 1.21
C SER A 64 4.58 7.30 2.55
N GLN A 65 5.87 7.63 2.77
CA GLN A 65 6.59 7.33 3.99
C GLN A 65 7.38 8.55 4.46
N ALA A 66 7.30 8.85 5.75
CA ALA A 66 8.08 9.92 6.38
C ALA A 66 8.42 9.55 7.83
N ARG A 67 9.44 10.23 8.40
CA ARG A 67 9.90 10.01 9.78
C ARG A 67 8.90 10.49 10.85
N ASN A 68 8.09 11.50 10.52
CA ASN A 68 7.10 12.08 11.41
C ASN A 68 5.74 12.19 10.74
N LEU A 69 4.69 12.23 11.54
CA LEU A 69 3.31 12.29 11.07
C LEU A 69 2.97 13.67 10.51
N GLU A 70 3.61 14.72 11.00
CA GLU A 70 3.42 16.09 10.55
C GLU A 70 3.76 16.22 9.06
N ARG A 71 4.83 15.58 8.59
CA ARG A 71 5.21 15.60 7.17
C ARG A 71 4.21 14.87 6.28
N ILE A 72 3.62 13.75 6.76
CA ILE A 72 2.50 13.08 6.07
C ILE A 72 1.29 14.01 6.01
N HIS A 73 0.98 14.69 7.11
CA HIS A 73 -0.14 15.64 7.18
C HIS A 73 0.07 16.82 6.22
N GLU A 74 1.22 17.47 6.25
CA GLU A 74 1.59 18.59 5.36
C GLU A 74 1.45 18.19 3.89
N PHE A 75 1.96 17.03 3.51
CA PHE A 75 1.80 16.50 2.17
C PHE A 75 0.34 16.44 1.74
N HIS A 76 -0.54 15.89 2.57
CA HIS A 76 -1.97 15.81 2.25
C HIS A 76 -2.65 17.17 2.24
N VAL A 77 -2.22 18.13 3.07
CA VAL A 77 -2.72 19.52 3.03
C VAL A 77 -2.35 20.16 1.68
N VAL A 78 -1.11 20.03 1.22
CA VAL A 78 -0.67 20.55 -0.08
C VAL A 78 -1.39 19.84 -1.22
N LEU A 79 -1.46 18.51 -1.18
CA LEU A 79 -2.14 17.69 -2.20
C LEU A 79 -3.61 18.10 -2.36
N ASN A 80 -4.32 18.37 -1.26
CA ASN A 80 -5.71 18.80 -1.27
C ASN A 80 -5.95 20.19 -1.90
N GLN A 81 -4.91 21.00 -2.08
CA GLN A 81 -5.00 22.27 -2.79
C GLN A 81 -5.10 22.08 -4.31
N SER A 82 -4.63 20.93 -4.84
CA SER A 82 -4.64 20.65 -6.27
C SER A 82 -6.06 20.58 -6.85
N GLY A 83 -6.18 20.97 -8.10
CA GLY A 83 -7.46 20.95 -8.81
C GLY A 83 -8.07 19.57 -8.91
N LEU A 84 -7.23 18.52 -9.09
CA LEU A 84 -7.70 17.12 -9.16
C LEU A 84 -8.34 16.67 -7.84
N MET A 85 -7.76 17.02 -6.69
CA MET A 85 -8.29 16.60 -5.40
C MET A 85 -9.69 17.15 -5.09
N LYS A 86 -10.11 18.24 -5.75
CA LYS A 86 -11.49 18.76 -5.65
C LYS A 86 -12.52 17.80 -6.28
N TRP A 87 -12.06 16.87 -7.09
CA TRP A 87 -12.86 15.83 -7.76
C TRP A 87 -12.60 14.42 -7.19
N CYS A 88 -11.81 14.32 -6.14
CA CYS A 88 -11.47 13.04 -5.53
C CYS A 88 -12.19 12.84 -4.20
N THR A 89 -12.59 11.60 -3.95
CA THR A 89 -12.84 11.08 -2.61
C THR A 89 -11.71 10.13 -2.22
N MET A 90 -11.54 9.90 -0.91
CA MET A 90 -10.59 8.94 -0.38
C MET A 90 -11.37 7.84 0.37
N PRO A 91 -11.94 6.85 -0.36
CA PRO A 91 -12.81 5.84 0.24
C PRO A 91 -12.06 4.89 1.18
N HIS A 92 -10.77 4.73 0.98
CA HIS A 92 -9.90 3.92 1.83
C HIS A 92 -8.59 4.64 2.12
N SER A 93 -8.12 4.48 3.34
CA SER A 93 -6.78 4.96 3.73
C SER A 93 -6.26 4.13 4.90
N PHE A 94 -4.96 3.84 4.91
CA PHE A 94 -4.33 3.11 6.01
C PHE A 94 -3.12 3.89 6.51
N LEU A 95 -3.06 4.13 7.82
CA LEU A 95 -1.91 4.71 8.50
C LEU A 95 -1.22 3.63 9.34
N ALA A 96 0.09 3.54 9.19
CA ALA A 96 0.89 2.57 9.91
C ALA A 96 2.26 3.15 10.29
N LEU A 97 3.01 2.41 11.08
CA LEU A 97 4.39 2.71 11.49
C LEU A 97 5.25 1.47 11.25
N THR A 98 6.47 1.64 10.79
CA THR A 98 7.42 0.53 10.66
C THR A 98 7.88 0.07 12.05
N LYS A 99 8.06 -1.23 12.21
CA LYS A 99 8.53 -1.87 13.45
C LYS A 99 9.24 -3.18 13.11
N GLU A 100 10.27 -3.53 13.87
CA GLU A 100 10.90 -4.85 13.78
C GLU A 100 9.90 -5.97 14.05
N SER A 101 9.98 -7.03 13.28
CA SER A 101 9.18 -8.24 13.48
C SER A 101 9.70 -9.03 14.70
N GLU A 102 8.79 -9.59 15.48
CA GLU A 102 9.11 -10.51 16.56
C GLU A 102 9.37 -11.93 16.06
N TYR A 103 9.12 -12.20 14.76
CA TYR A 103 9.14 -13.55 14.18
C TYR A 103 10.22 -13.78 13.11
N SER A 104 10.90 -12.72 12.67
CA SER A 104 11.92 -12.77 11.62
C SER A 104 13.09 -11.85 11.93
N GLU A 105 14.30 -12.36 11.77
CA GLU A 105 15.53 -11.56 11.88
C GLU A 105 15.73 -10.62 10.68
N GLU A 106 15.04 -10.85 9.57
CA GLU A 106 15.08 -10.04 8.34
C GLU A 106 14.12 -8.84 8.37
N SER A 107 13.60 -8.48 9.56
CA SER A 107 12.62 -7.39 9.66
C SER A 107 13.24 -6.05 9.29
N ARG A 108 12.44 -5.21 8.63
CA ARG A 108 12.85 -3.91 8.10
C ARG A 108 12.17 -2.79 8.86
N LEU A 109 12.92 -1.71 9.14
CA LEU A 109 12.41 -0.50 9.80
C LEU A 109 11.96 0.59 8.81
N GLU A 110 12.02 0.30 7.54
CA GLU A 110 11.51 1.14 6.46
C GLU A 110 10.88 0.26 5.39
N VAL A 111 9.92 0.80 4.68
CA VAL A 111 9.40 0.15 3.48
C VAL A 111 10.50 0.22 2.42
N ARG A 112 10.90 -0.94 1.92
CA ARG A 112 11.85 -1.08 0.80
C ARG A 112 11.09 -1.60 -0.40
N PRO A 113 10.82 -0.74 -1.39
CA PRO A 113 10.14 -1.17 -2.60
C PRO A 113 10.98 -2.21 -3.35
N ALA A 114 10.35 -3.31 -3.76
CA ALA A 114 10.96 -4.29 -4.65
C ALA A 114 10.93 -3.81 -6.12
N HIS A 115 10.22 -2.70 -6.39
CA HIS A 115 9.99 -2.16 -7.74
C HIS A 115 9.33 -3.15 -8.71
N ALA A 116 8.54 -4.09 -8.18
CA ALA A 116 7.77 -5.01 -8.98
C ALA A 116 6.58 -4.32 -9.69
N LYS A 117 6.04 -4.96 -10.72
CA LYS A 117 4.90 -4.46 -11.51
C LYS A 117 3.61 -4.35 -10.72
N TYR A 118 3.44 -5.22 -9.72
CA TYR A 118 2.21 -5.30 -8.95
C TYR A 118 2.47 -5.17 -7.47
N LEU A 119 1.56 -4.47 -6.78
CA LEU A 119 1.48 -4.41 -5.34
C LEU A 119 0.10 -4.91 -4.90
N PHE A 120 0.08 -5.88 -4.00
CA PHE A 120 -1.12 -6.35 -3.32
C PHE A 120 -1.08 -5.85 -1.89
N VAL A 121 -2.05 -5.02 -1.50
CA VAL A 121 -2.08 -4.41 -0.18
C VAL A 121 -3.45 -4.58 0.48
N TYR A 122 -3.45 -4.90 1.78
CA TYR A 122 -4.67 -5.00 2.57
C TYR A 122 -4.43 -4.75 4.06
N PRO A 123 -5.45 -4.25 4.80
CA PRO A 123 -5.42 -4.17 6.24
C PRO A 123 -5.55 -5.56 6.84
N PHE A 124 -4.88 -5.81 7.95
CA PHE A 124 -4.91 -7.12 8.59
C PHE A 124 -5.17 -6.98 10.09
N VAL A 125 -6.04 -7.85 10.62
CA VAL A 125 -6.42 -7.89 12.04
C VAL A 125 -6.42 -9.34 12.51
N LYS A 126 -5.73 -9.62 13.60
CA LYS A 126 -5.76 -10.92 14.31
C LYS A 126 -6.96 -11.01 15.26
N THR A 127 -7.34 -12.23 15.60
CA THR A 127 -8.33 -12.46 16.65
C THR A 127 -7.74 -12.15 18.03
N ARG A 128 -8.60 -11.88 19.03
CA ARG A 128 -8.11 -11.71 20.41
C ARG A 128 -7.50 -12.98 21.00
N ALA A 129 -7.86 -14.16 20.47
CA ALA A 129 -7.26 -15.43 20.86
C ALA A 129 -5.76 -15.48 20.54
N TRP A 130 -5.32 -14.90 19.41
CA TRP A 130 -3.92 -14.77 19.05
C TRP A 130 -3.07 -14.13 20.16
N TYR A 131 -3.56 -13.03 20.72
CA TYR A 131 -2.82 -12.28 21.74
C TYR A 131 -2.84 -12.92 23.13
N ARG A 132 -3.65 -13.98 23.33
CA ARG A 132 -3.67 -14.77 24.56
C ARG A 132 -2.70 -15.93 24.55
N LEU A 133 -2.21 -16.32 23.36
CA LEU A 133 -1.14 -17.30 23.24
C LEU A 133 0.12 -16.73 23.91
N ASP A 134 0.92 -17.59 24.53
CA ASP A 134 2.25 -17.19 24.96
C ASP A 134 3.19 -16.92 23.76
N ALA A 135 4.38 -16.38 24.05
CA ALA A 135 5.31 -15.97 23.01
C ALA A 135 5.83 -17.17 22.18
N ASP A 136 6.10 -18.29 22.85
CA ASP A 136 6.66 -19.48 22.22
C ASP A 136 5.63 -20.11 21.27
N GLU A 137 4.39 -20.16 21.68
CA GLU A 137 3.32 -20.69 20.84
C GLU A 137 3.04 -19.78 19.62
N ARG A 138 2.99 -18.45 19.81
CA ARG A 138 2.91 -17.54 18.66
C ARG A 138 4.07 -17.72 17.68
N TYR A 139 5.28 -17.88 18.22
CA TYR A 139 6.46 -18.12 17.40
C TYR A 139 6.31 -19.43 16.61
N ARG A 140 5.94 -20.53 17.27
CA ARG A 140 5.71 -21.84 16.64
C ARG A 140 4.71 -21.75 15.47
N VAL A 141 3.55 -21.16 15.74
CA VAL A 141 2.48 -21.01 14.73
C VAL A 141 2.98 -20.17 13.53
N MET A 142 3.75 -19.12 13.78
CA MET A 142 4.29 -18.27 12.71
C MET A 142 5.40 -18.92 11.90
N GLN A 143 6.13 -19.91 12.45
CA GLN A 143 7.21 -20.59 11.69
C GLN A 143 6.69 -21.33 10.46
N GLU A 144 5.53 -22.00 10.55
CA GLU A 144 4.91 -22.65 9.39
C GLU A 144 4.53 -21.61 8.33
N HIS A 145 3.89 -20.51 8.73
CA HIS A 145 3.51 -19.42 7.86
C HIS A 145 4.72 -18.81 7.13
N ILE A 146 5.80 -18.53 7.86
CA ILE A 146 7.05 -17.98 7.29
C ILE A 146 7.72 -18.99 6.35
N ARG A 147 7.74 -20.28 6.71
CA ARG A 147 8.29 -21.34 5.85
C ARG A 147 7.59 -21.39 4.50
N ILE A 148 6.25 -21.34 4.50
CA ILE A 148 5.47 -21.29 3.25
C ILE A 148 5.76 -20.02 2.46
N GLY A 149 5.87 -18.86 3.11
CA GLY A 149 6.23 -17.61 2.44
C GLY A 149 7.58 -17.70 1.71
N ARG A 150 8.56 -18.33 2.30
CA ARG A 150 9.90 -18.54 1.70
C ARG A 150 9.92 -19.46 0.47
N GLU A 151 8.86 -20.22 0.23
CA GLU A 151 8.71 -21.04 -0.98
C GLU A 151 8.35 -20.20 -2.23
N TYR A 152 8.03 -18.92 -2.03
CA TYR A 152 7.67 -17.96 -3.08
C TYR A 152 8.66 -16.79 -3.13
N PRO A 153 9.91 -17.01 -3.58
CA PRO A 153 10.95 -15.99 -3.60
C PRO A 153 10.69 -14.84 -4.59
N SER A 154 9.71 -15.01 -5.49
CA SER A 154 9.22 -13.97 -6.41
C SER A 154 8.41 -12.87 -5.71
N ILE A 155 8.07 -13.05 -4.42
CA ILE A 155 7.21 -12.16 -3.67
C ILE A 155 8.00 -11.48 -2.56
N ASP A 156 8.08 -10.14 -2.58
CA ASP A 156 8.62 -9.34 -1.47
C ASP A 156 7.49 -8.83 -0.57
N LEU A 157 7.70 -8.87 0.74
CA LEU A 157 6.73 -8.47 1.74
C LEU A 157 7.22 -7.29 2.55
N ASN A 158 6.39 -6.25 2.64
CA ASN A 158 6.52 -5.16 3.59
C ASN A 158 5.32 -5.18 4.56
N THR A 159 5.58 -5.41 5.84
CA THR A 159 4.57 -5.33 6.90
C THR A 159 4.77 -4.09 7.73
N SER A 160 3.72 -3.32 7.93
CA SER A 160 3.70 -2.16 8.82
C SER A 160 2.61 -2.29 9.88
N TYR A 161 2.76 -1.60 11.01
CA TYR A 161 2.00 -1.79 12.24
C TYR A 161 1.10 -0.58 12.51
N SER A 162 -0.18 -0.82 12.82
CA SER A 162 -1.19 0.23 12.98
C SER A 162 -1.86 0.23 14.35
N PHE A 163 -1.42 -0.57 15.30
CA PHE A 163 -2.04 -0.68 16.63
C PHE A 163 -2.27 0.69 17.29
N GLY A 164 -3.54 1.07 17.43
CA GLY A 164 -3.94 2.35 18.03
C GLY A 164 -3.69 3.59 17.14
N LEU A 165 -3.12 3.42 15.96
CA LEU A 165 -2.94 4.49 14.97
C LEU A 165 -4.09 4.53 13.97
N ASP A 166 -4.69 3.38 13.68
CA ASP A 166 -5.78 3.23 12.71
C ASP A 166 -6.64 2.00 13.11
N ASP A 167 -7.68 1.69 12.33
CA ASP A 167 -8.67 0.63 12.64
C ASP A 167 -8.13 -0.79 12.50
N GLN A 168 -7.08 -1.00 11.71
CA GLN A 168 -6.38 -2.28 11.56
C GLN A 168 -5.20 -2.41 12.53
N GLU A 169 -4.67 -3.61 12.66
CA GLU A 169 -3.47 -3.89 13.46
C GLU A 169 -2.20 -3.85 12.62
N PHE A 170 -2.32 -4.27 11.35
CA PHE A 170 -1.24 -4.29 10.38
C PHE A 170 -1.74 -3.81 9.02
N VAL A 171 -0.81 -3.31 8.20
CA VAL A 171 -0.96 -3.24 6.75
C VAL A 171 0.11 -4.14 6.14
N VAL A 172 -0.32 -5.10 5.33
CA VAL A 172 0.57 -6.00 4.60
C VAL A 172 0.57 -5.62 3.13
N ALA A 173 1.77 -5.51 2.56
CA ALA A 173 1.99 -5.08 1.20
C ALA A 173 2.96 -6.05 0.52
N PHE A 174 2.49 -6.75 -0.51
CA PHE A 174 3.25 -7.73 -1.26
C PHE A 174 3.56 -7.21 -2.65
N GLU A 175 4.82 -7.22 -3.03
CA GLU A 175 5.26 -6.84 -4.38
C GLU A 175 5.71 -8.06 -5.16
N THR A 176 5.28 -8.20 -6.41
CA THR A 176 5.70 -9.27 -7.31
C THR A 176 5.44 -8.92 -8.77
N ASP A 177 6.20 -9.52 -9.67
CA ASP A 177 5.93 -9.53 -11.11
C ASP A 177 5.01 -10.69 -11.52
N GLU A 178 4.80 -11.66 -10.60
CA GLU A 178 4.08 -12.91 -10.85
C GLU A 178 2.80 -12.98 -9.97
N PRO A 179 1.69 -12.38 -10.41
CA PRO A 179 0.45 -12.35 -9.63
C PRO A 179 -0.16 -13.73 -9.37
N ALA A 180 0.16 -14.73 -10.21
CA ALA A 180 -0.26 -16.12 -9.99
C ALA A 180 0.40 -16.71 -8.74
N ASP A 181 1.70 -16.45 -8.53
CA ASP A 181 2.42 -16.88 -7.33
C ASP A 181 1.79 -16.29 -6.07
N PHE A 182 1.34 -15.02 -6.13
CA PHE A 182 0.67 -14.39 -4.98
C PHE A 182 -0.68 -15.07 -4.66
N LEU A 183 -1.46 -15.44 -5.69
CA LEU A 183 -2.70 -16.19 -5.50
C LEU A 183 -2.42 -17.54 -4.84
N ASP A 184 -1.44 -18.28 -5.33
CA ASP A 184 -1.08 -19.60 -4.83
C ASP A 184 -0.53 -19.51 -3.39
N LEU A 185 0.31 -18.51 -3.10
CA LEU A 185 0.79 -18.23 -1.75
C LEU A 185 -0.37 -18.01 -0.78
N VAL A 186 -1.28 -17.09 -1.11
CA VAL A 186 -2.42 -16.78 -0.22
C VAL A 186 -3.32 -17.97 -0.02
N GLN A 187 -3.59 -18.76 -1.07
CA GLN A 187 -4.38 -19.99 -0.97
C GLN A 187 -3.72 -21.00 -0.01
N ARG A 188 -2.41 -21.18 -0.09
CA ARG A 188 -1.67 -22.07 0.83
C ARG A 188 -1.65 -21.54 2.26
N LEU A 189 -1.45 -20.24 2.44
CA LEU A 189 -1.46 -19.63 3.77
C LEU A 189 -2.83 -19.80 4.48
N ARG A 190 -3.93 -19.91 3.73
CA ARG A 190 -5.26 -20.19 4.32
C ARG A 190 -5.37 -21.57 5.00
N THR A 191 -4.50 -22.50 4.67
CA THR A 191 -4.47 -23.84 5.28
C THR A 191 -3.61 -23.93 6.53
N THR A 192 -2.86 -22.86 6.87
CA THR A 192 -1.99 -22.84 8.05
C THR A 192 -2.76 -22.56 9.33
N GLU A 193 -2.24 -23.04 10.44
CA GLU A 193 -2.79 -22.76 11.77
C GLU A 193 -2.88 -21.24 12.06
N SER A 194 -1.91 -20.45 11.59
CA SER A 194 -1.92 -18.99 11.77
C SER A 194 -3.13 -18.31 11.15
N SER A 195 -3.74 -18.94 10.13
CA SER A 195 -4.95 -18.47 9.45
C SER A 195 -6.20 -18.50 10.35
N GLU A 196 -6.29 -19.45 11.30
CA GLU A 196 -7.39 -19.55 12.27
C GLU A 196 -7.48 -18.31 13.16
N TYR A 197 -6.36 -17.63 13.35
CA TYR A 197 -6.28 -16.39 14.14
C TYR A 197 -6.49 -15.12 13.30
N THR A 198 -6.90 -15.23 12.03
CA THR A 198 -7.22 -14.08 11.20
C THR A 198 -8.67 -13.65 11.45
N LYS A 199 -8.85 -12.40 11.89
CA LYS A 199 -10.17 -11.79 12.07
C LYS A 199 -10.62 -11.04 10.81
N ARG A 200 -9.71 -10.33 10.14
CA ARG A 200 -9.98 -9.53 8.94
C ARG A 200 -8.69 -9.35 8.12
N ASP A 201 -8.82 -9.50 6.82
CA ASP A 201 -7.76 -9.29 5.84
C ASP A 201 -8.33 -8.68 4.54
N THR A 202 -9.36 -7.88 4.69
CA THR A 202 -10.06 -7.19 3.59
C THR A 202 -10.31 -5.72 3.95
N PRO A 203 -10.50 -4.83 2.93
CA PRO A 203 -10.46 -5.06 1.48
C PRO A 203 -9.04 -5.29 0.95
N THR A 204 -8.90 -6.10 -0.10
CA THR A 204 -7.64 -6.32 -0.81
C THR A 204 -7.58 -5.43 -2.05
N PHE A 205 -6.43 -4.80 -2.28
CA PHE A 205 -6.19 -3.93 -3.43
C PHE A 205 -5.07 -4.52 -4.30
N THR A 206 -5.37 -4.77 -5.56
CA THR A 206 -4.40 -5.12 -6.60
C THR A 206 -4.03 -3.86 -7.35
N CYS A 207 -2.80 -3.41 -7.20
CA CYS A 207 -2.30 -2.13 -7.69
C CYS A 207 -1.26 -2.36 -8.78
N VAL A 208 -1.34 -1.61 -9.88
CA VAL A 208 -0.35 -1.63 -10.97
C VAL A 208 0.63 -0.47 -10.75
N ALA A 209 1.92 -0.79 -10.61
CA ALA A 209 2.96 0.21 -10.37
C ALA A 209 3.08 1.18 -11.56
N ALA A 210 3.21 2.46 -11.27
CA ALA A 210 3.36 3.51 -12.26
C ALA A 210 4.07 4.73 -11.65
N SER A 211 4.72 5.54 -12.49
CA SER A 211 5.07 6.89 -12.05
C SER A 211 3.82 7.72 -11.78
N VAL A 212 3.93 8.78 -10.98
CA VAL A 212 2.81 9.69 -10.69
C VAL A 212 2.19 10.19 -12.00
N GLN A 213 3.00 10.62 -12.96
CA GLN A 213 2.55 11.14 -14.25
C GLN A 213 1.76 10.08 -15.06
N ARG A 214 2.26 8.84 -15.08
CA ARG A 214 1.58 7.74 -15.78
C ARG A 214 0.26 7.36 -15.11
N ALA A 215 0.24 7.26 -13.78
CA ALA A 215 -1.00 6.99 -13.04
C ALA A 215 -2.05 8.09 -13.27
N LEU A 216 -1.63 9.36 -13.32
CA LEU A 216 -2.50 10.48 -13.65
C LEU A 216 -2.95 10.46 -15.12
N GLY A 217 -2.07 10.08 -16.06
CA GLY A 217 -2.41 9.90 -17.46
C GLY A 217 -3.48 8.83 -17.67
N ALA A 218 -3.39 7.72 -16.94
CA ALA A 218 -4.39 6.66 -16.98
C ALA A 218 -5.81 7.14 -16.64
N LEU A 219 -5.96 8.14 -15.77
CA LEU A 219 -7.27 8.75 -15.44
C LEU A 219 -7.93 9.38 -16.68
N ASP A 220 -7.14 9.81 -17.66
CA ASP A 220 -7.58 10.37 -18.95
C ASP A 220 -7.62 9.33 -20.09
N GLY A 221 -7.40 8.05 -19.78
CA GLY A 221 -7.43 6.98 -20.76
C GLY A 221 -6.08 6.68 -21.43
N GLU A 222 -4.97 7.27 -20.96
CA GLU A 222 -3.64 6.90 -21.41
C GLU A 222 -3.26 5.51 -20.86
N ALA A 223 -2.70 4.63 -21.71
CA ALA A 223 -2.28 3.31 -21.27
C ALA A 223 -1.13 3.42 -20.24
N VAL A 224 -1.23 2.62 -19.17
CA VAL A 224 -0.17 2.45 -18.17
C VAL A 224 0.50 1.10 -18.43
N PRO A 225 1.64 1.04 -19.14
CA PRO A 225 2.42 -0.18 -19.16
C PRO A 225 2.92 -0.44 -17.74
N ALA A 226 2.87 -1.70 -17.30
CA ALA A 226 3.53 -2.09 -16.06
C ALA A 226 5.02 -1.73 -16.19
N GLU A 227 5.54 -0.89 -15.29
CA GLU A 227 6.95 -0.53 -15.32
C GLU A 227 7.78 -1.73 -14.93
N VAL A 228 8.60 -2.19 -15.88
CA VAL A 228 9.75 -3.01 -15.52
C VAL A 228 10.78 -2.04 -14.97
N SER A 229 11.14 -2.16 -13.69
CA SER A 229 12.24 -1.39 -13.10
C SER A 229 13.51 -1.60 -13.94
N ALA A 230 14.06 -0.50 -14.44
CA ALA A 230 15.39 -0.51 -15.00
C ALA A 230 16.43 -0.59 -13.87
#